data_a3114d840033334dbe664d619a7b7adb
#
_entry.id   a3114d840033334dbe664d619a7b7adb
#
_cell.length_a   1.000
_cell.length_b   1.000
_cell.length_c   1.000
_cell.angle_alpha   90.00
_cell.angle_beta   90.00
_cell.angle_gamma   90.00
#
_symmetry.space_group_name_H-M   'P 1'
#
loop_
_entity.id
_entity.type
_entity.pdbx_description
1 polymer ?
#
loop_
_entity_poly.entity_id
_entity_poly.type
_entity_poly.pdbx_seq_one_letter_code
_entity_poly.pdbx_strand_id
1 'polypeptide(L)'
;MKIAISINGILRDLLGKIKKVHKKYYDSDVEEDLNYDNIKELLNFKDQDELLEFLYREAPMEIFGHATEIKNNFIRSLNELAGINKDYTFTLISDEVGRGIPATFWFLAKYGCTIKNIKFYNIRQVNNLWDEFDLIFTNDEPIIKSKPVDKQLYTLNVSEEIDSEYILDSPDKITSLEIFKNETT
;
A
#
# COMPACT_ATOMS: atom_id res chain seq x y z
N MET A 1 17.30 10.34 -5.66
CA MET A 1 16.40 10.13 -4.48
C MET A 1 15.80 8.74 -4.53
N LYS A 2 15.72 8.05 -3.39
CA LYS A 2 15.09 6.72 -3.27
C LYS A 2 13.69 6.85 -2.71
N ILE A 3 12.70 6.37 -3.45
CA ILE A 3 11.27 6.55 -3.16
C ILE A 3 10.62 5.18 -2.95
N ALA A 4 9.93 5.02 -1.83
CA ALA A 4 9.09 3.86 -1.59
C ALA A 4 7.60 4.20 -1.77
N ILE A 5 6.83 3.25 -2.30
CA ILE A 5 5.38 3.37 -2.46
C ILE A 5 4.74 2.08 -1.94
N SER A 6 3.91 2.21 -0.94
CA SER A 6 3.15 1.08 -0.39
C SER A 6 2.18 0.53 -1.43
N ILE A 7 2.19 -0.78 -1.61
CA ILE A 7 1.22 -1.45 -2.48
C ILE A 7 -0.16 -1.36 -1.83
N ASN A 8 -0.27 -1.73 -0.56
CA ASN A 8 -1.52 -1.67 0.18
C ASN A 8 -1.87 -0.23 0.56
N GLY A 9 -3.10 0.15 0.33
CA GLY A 9 -3.63 1.46 0.71
C GLY A 9 -3.22 2.63 -0.19
N ILE A 10 -2.20 2.47 -1.06
CA ILE A 10 -1.83 3.48 -2.07
C ILE A 10 -2.13 2.98 -3.49
N LEU A 11 -1.68 1.78 -3.85
CA LEU A 11 -1.94 1.22 -5.18
C LEU A 11 -3.19 0.33 -5.17
N ARG A 12 -3.33 -0.49 -4.15
CA ARG A 12 -4.31 -1.56 -4.03
C ARG A 12 -5.35 -1.28 -2.95
N ASP A 13 -6.63 -1.39 -3.29
CA ASP A 13 -7.75 -1.39 -2.35
C ASP A 13 -7.81 -2.74 -1.64
N LEU A 14 -6.96 -2.92 -0.63
CA LEU A 14 -6.88 -4.16 0.11
C LEU A 14 -8.06 -4.33 1.07
N LEU A 15 -8.38 -3.31 1.87
CA LEU A 15 -9.45 -3.39 2.88
C LEU A 15 -10.82 -3.61 2.23
N GLY A 16 -11.14 -2.86 1.18
CA GLY A 16 -12.37 -3.08 0.42
C GLY A 16 -12.43 -4.47 -0.22
N LYS A 17 -11.28 -5.02 -0.62
CA LYS A 17 -11.24 -6.39 -1.16
C LYS A 17 -11.41 -7.45 -0.08
N ILE A 18 -10.79 -7.31 1.07
CA ILE A 18 -10.97 -8.21 2.22
C ILE A 18 -12.45 -8.29 2.61
N LYS A 19 -13.12 -7.13 2.76
CA LYS A 19 -14.54 -7.03 3.07
C LYS A 19 -15.40 -7.84 2.07
N LYS A 20 -15.16 -7.67 0.77
CA LYS A 20 -15.89 -8.39 -0.29
C LYS A 20 -15.64 -9.90 -0.28
N VAL A 21 -14.40 -10.33 -0.03
CA VAL A 21 -14.06 -11.75 0.02
C VAL A 21 -14.63 -12.39 1.28
N HIS A 22 -14.52 -11.71 2.42
CA HIS A 22 -15.11 -12.17 3.68
C HIS A 22 -16.63 -12.37 3.55
N LYS A 23 -17.35 -11.39 2.99
CA LYS A 23 -18.79 -11.54 2.70
C LYS A 23 -19.09 -12.78 1.88
N LYS A 24 -18.29 -13.06 0.86
CA LYS A 24 -18.45 -14.25 -0.01
C LYS A 24 -18.26 -15.56 0.75
N TYR A 25 -17.31 -15.62 1.69
CA TYR A 25 -16.96 -16.85 2.41
C TYR A 25 -17.86 -17.12 3.61
N TYR A 26 -18.30 -16.08 4.29
CA TYR A 26 -19.01 -16.17 5.58
C TYR A 26 -20.45 -15.65 5.54
N ASP A 27 -20.93 -15.19 4.37
CA ASP A 27 -22.27 -14.61 4.17
C ASP A 27 -22.61 -13.50 5.19
N SER A 28 -21.61 -12.73 5.56
CA SER A 28 -21.70 -11.64 6.52
C SER A 28 -21.45 -10.28 5.88
N ASP A 29 -22.36 -9.35 6.10
CA ASP A 29 -22.18 -7.94 5.70
C ASP A 29 -21.62 -7.14 6.87
N VAL A 30 -20.55 -6.41 6.60
CA VAL A 30 -19.97 -5.44 7.53
C VAL A 30 -20.24 -4.06 6.96
N GLU A 31 -21.12 -3.29 7.62
CA GLU A 31 -21.49 -1.94 7.18
C GLU A 31 -20.39 -0.91 7.50
N GLU A 32 -19.67 -1.13 8.61
CA GLU A 32 -18.63 -0.23 9.11
C GLU A 32 -17.38 -0.20 8.22
N ASP A 33 -16.64 0.90 8.28
CA ASP A 33 -15.39 1.03 7.57
C ASP A 33 -14.29 0.20 8.24
N LEU A 34 -13.68 -0.68 7.45
CA LEU A 34 -12.55 -1.48 7.90
C LEU A 34 -11.26 -0.64 7.92
N ASN A 35 -10.51 -0.81 8.97
CA ASN A 35 -9.10 -0.42 9.05
C ASN A 35 -8.26 -1.59 9.61
N TYR A 36 -6.95 -1.43 9.65
CA TYR A 36 -6.08 -2.52 10.11
C TYR A 36 -6.20 -2.83 11.60
N ASP A 37 -6.70 -1.90 12.42
CA ASP A 37 -6.87 -2.08 13.86
C ASP A 37 -8.16 -2.82 14.20
N ASN A 38 -9.23 -2.58 13.44
CA ASN A 38 -10.57 -3.13 13.72
C ASN A 38 -10.96 -4.34 12.86
N ILE A 39 -10.13 -4.69 11.86
CA ILE A 39 -10.47 -5.72 10.87
C ILE A 39 -10.82 -7.07 11.50
N LYS A 40 -10.09 -7.49 12.53
CA LYS A 40 -10.32 -8.76 13.21
C LYS A 40 -11.67 -8.78 13.93
N GLU A 41 -11.97 -7.74 14.67
CA GLU A 41 -13.20 -7.58 15.44
C GLU A 41 -14.42 -7.45 14.54
N LEU A 42 -14.36 -6.57 13.55
CA LEU A 42 -15.48 -6.33 12.63
C LEU A 42 -15.80 -7.51 11.73
N LEU A 43 -14.80 -8.31 11.38
CA LEU A 43 -15.00 -9.53 10.62
C LEU A 43 -15.26 -10.76 11.52
N ASN A 44 -15.38 -10.59 12.85
CA ASN A 44 -15.67 -11.64 13.82
C ASN A 44 -14.67 -12.81 13.83
N PHE A 45 -13.40 -12.56 13.52
CA PHE A 45 -12.37 -13.57 13.70
C PHE A 45 -12.05 -13.75 15.18
N LYS A 46 -11.99 -14.99 15.61
CA LYS A 46 -11.74 -15.37 17.00
C LYS A 46 -10.43 -14.80 17.54
N ASP A 47 -9.40 -14.88 16.74
CA ASP A 47 -8.05 -14.44 17.10
C ASP A 47 -7.27 -13.99 15.85
N GLN A 48 -6.05 -13.53 16.06
CA GLN A 48 -5.17 -13.08 14.99
C GLN A 48 -4.75 -14.23 14.05
N ASP A 49 -4.64 -15.45 14.57
CA ASP A 49 -4.21 -16.60 13.77
C ASP A 49 -5.29 -16.98 12.76
N GLU A 50 -6.57 -16.92 13.14
CA GLU A 50 -7.69 -17.17 12.23
C GLU A 50 -7.76 -16.09 11.12
N LEU A 51 -7.56 -14.83 11.43
CA LEU A 51 -7.44 -13.76 10.43
C LEU A 51 -6.26 -14.03 9.47
N LEU A 52 -5.10 -14.39 9.99
CA LEU A 52 -3.92 -14.68 9.17
C LEU A 52 -4.11 -15.92 8.30
N GLU A 53 -4.81 -16.95 8.82
CA GLU A 53 -5.19 -18.15 8.05
C GLU A 53 -6.07 -17.76 6.86
N PHE A 54 -7.11 -16.95 7.09
CA PHE A 54 -7.99 -16.45 6.04
C PHE A 54 -7.22 -15.65 4.99
N LEU A 55 -6.40 -14.70 5.42
CA LEU A 55 -5.66 -13.81 4.50
C LEU A 55 -4.62 -14.58 3.68
N TYR A 56 -3.83 -15.46 4.31
CA TYR A 56 -2.62 -15.99 3.68
C TYR A 56 -2.69 -17.46 3.27
N ARG A 57 -3.73 -18.20 3.70
CA ARG A 57 -3.89 -19.61 3.35
C ARG A 57 -5.18 -19.93 2.60
N GLU A 58 -6.33 -19.43 3.09
CA GLU A 58 -7.62 -19.71 2.47
C GLU A 58 -7.87 -18.92 1.19
N ALA A 59 -7.69 -17.59 1.24
CA ALA A 59 -8.10 -16.70 0.15
C ALA A 59 -7.00 -15.73 -0.38
N PRO A 60 -5.69 -16.05 -0.33
CA PRO A 60 -4.65 -15.08 -0.68
C PRO A 60 -4.75 -14.56 -2.11
N MET A 61 -5.07 -15.43 -3.08
CA MET A 61 -5.19 -15.00 -4.48
C MET A 61 -6.42 -14.12 -4.69
N GLU A 62 -7.55 -14.42 -4.04
CA GLU A 62 -8.74 -13.60 -4.14
C GLU A 62 -8.52 -12.23 -3.48
N ILE A 63 -7.86 -12.20 -2.32
CA ILE A 63 -7.62 -10.99 -1.54
C ILE A 63 -6.54 -10.14 -2.19
N PHE A 64 -5.33 -10.67 -2.33
CA PHE A 64 -4.19 -9.89 -2.78
C PHE A 64 -4.07 -9.81 -4.29
N GLY A 65 -4.33 -10.90 -5.01
CA GLY A 65 -4.18 -10.97 -6.47
C GLY A 65 -5.34 -10.33 -7.23
N HIS A 66 -6.57 -10.61 -6.82
CA HIS A 66 -7.77 -10.11 -7.51
C HIS A 66 -8.32 -8.80 -6.94
N ALA A 67 -7.58 -8.11 -6.09
CA ALA A 67 -7.91 -6.76 -5.69
C ALA A 67 -7.98 -5.79 -6.88
N THR A 68 -8.53 -4.61 -6.64
CA THR A 68 -8.56 -3.51 -7.60
C THR A 68 -7.53 -2.45 -7.24
N GLU A 69 -7.12 -1.64 -8.22
CA GLU A 69 -6.44 -0.39 -7.90
C GLU A 69 -7.37 0.51 -7.07
N ILE A 70 -6.80 1.30 -6.16
CA ILE A 70 -7.55 2.35 -5.44
C ILE A 70 -8.07 3.39 -6.43
N LYS A 71 -7.25 3.75 -7.42
CA LYS A 71 -7.62 4.65 -8.50
C LYS A 71 -7.31 4.00 -9.85
N ASN A 72 -8.28 3.99 -10.73
CA ASN A 72 -8.12 3.42 -12.08
C ASN A 72 -6.95 4.04 -12.85
N ASN A 73 -6.16 3.20 -13.48
CA ASN A 73 -4.96 3.56 -14.25
C ASN A 73 -3.83 4.21 -13.45
N PHE A 74 -3.85 4.16 -12.12
CA PHE A 74 -2.80 4.79 -11.33
C PHE A 74 -1.44 4.11 -11.51
N ILE A 75 -1.39 2.77 -11.54
CA ILE A 75 -0.15 2.02 -11.82
C ILE A 75 0.44 2.41 -13.18
N ARG A 76 -0.39 2.64 -14.19
CA ARG A 76 0.07 3.14 -15.50
C ARG A 76 0.74 4.50 -15.38
N SER A 77 0.09 5.46 -14.72
CA SER A 77 0.66 6.79 -14.51
C SER A 77 1.95 6.75 -13.70
N LEU A 78 2.03 5.85 -12.71
CA LEU A 78 3.24 5.63 -11.92
C LEU A 78 4.39 5.02 -12.76
N ASN A 79 4.08 4.10 -13.68
CA ASN A 79 5.07 3.58 -14.62
C ASN A 79 5.63 4.68 -15.53
N GLU A 80 4.76 5.57 -16.03
CA GLU A 80 5.16 6.71 -16.85
C GLU A 80 6.08 7.66 -16.07
N LEU A 81 5.71 7.99 -14.83
CA LEU A 81 6.53 8.81 -13.92
C LEU A 81 7.91 8.19 -13.68
N ALA A 82 7.95 6.90 -13.35
CA ALA A 82 9.19 6.18 -13.10
C ALA A 82 10.06 6.03 -14.37
N GLY A 83 9.45 6.00 -15.56
CA GLY A 83 10.14 5.96 -16.83
C GLY A 83 10.81 7.28 -17.23
N ILE A 84 10.24 8.40 -16.84
CA ILE A 84 10.72 9.75 -17.17
C ILE A 84 11.84 10.16 -16.20
N ASN A 85 11.65 9.93 -14.91
CA ASN A 85 12.54 10.42 -13.84
C ASN A 85 13.65 9.40 -13.53
N LYS A 86 14.75 9.44 -14.29
CA LYS A 86 15.86 8.49 -14.15
C LYS A 86 16.71 8.68 -12.89
N ASP A 87 16.68 9.87 -12.29
CA ASP A 87 17.41 10.19 -11.07
C ASP A 87 16.70 9.70 -9.80
N TYR A 88 15.49 9.20 -9.95
CA TYR A 88 14.71 8.61 -8.89
C TYR A 88 14.65 7.09 -8.99
N THR A 89 14.85 6.43 -7.87
CA THR A 89 14.68 4.98 -7.78
C THR A 89 13.37 4.68 -7.06
N PHE A 90 12.40 4.19 -7.81
CA PHE A 90 11.11 3.77 -7.26
C PHE A 90 11.17 2.31 -6.80
N THR A 91 10.68 2.06 -5.59
CA THR A 91 10.54 0.72 -5.01
C THR A 91 9.12 0.55 -4.48
N LEU A 92 8.45 -0.50 -4.88
CA LEU A 92 7.18 -0.88 -4.28
C LEU A 92 7.45 -1.63 -2.97
N ILE A 93 6.74 -1.29 -1.91
CA ILE A 93 6.89 -1.94 -0.61
C ILE A 93 5.59 -2.57 -0.15
N SER A 94 5.67 -3.69 0.54
CA SER A 94 4.51 -4.39 1.09
C SER A 94 4.92 -5.27 2.28
N ASP A 95 3.97 -5.54 3.16
CA ASP A 95 4.16 -6.34 4.37
C ASP A 95 3.65 -7.77 4.24
N GLU A 96 3.18 -8.19 3.05
CA GLU A 96 2.69 -9.54 2.87
C GLU A 96 3.76 -10.61 3.09
N VAL A 97 3.28 -11.76 3.55
CA VAL A 97 4.07 -12.96 3.78
C VAL A 97 3.51 -14.17 3.03
N GLY A 98 4.30 -15.21 2.92
CA GLY A 98 3.86 -16.50 2.42
C GLY A 98 3.17 -16.43 1.06
N ARG A 99 1.92 -16.89 0.98
CA ARG A 99 1.13 -16.94 -0.27
C ARG A 99 0.60 -15.56 -0.72
N GLY A 100 0.65 -14.54 0.14
CA GLY A 100 0.35 -13.16 -0.24
C GLY A 100 1.35 -12.62 -1.25
N ILE A 101 2.63 -13.00 -1.14
CA ILE A 101 3.70 -12.53 -2.04
C ILE A 101 3.43 -12.87 -3.52
N PRO A 102 3.24 -14.14 -3.93
CA PRO A 102 2.93 -14.44 -5.33
C PRO A 102 1.59 -13.85 -5.80
N ALA A 103 0.60 -13.73 -4.91
CA ALA A 103 -0.65 -13.07 -5.23
C ALA A 103 -0.46 -11.57 -5.51
N THR A 104 0.42 -10.90 -4.78
CA THR A 104 0.79 -9.50 -5.02
C THR A 104 1.53 -9.33 -6.35
N PHE A 105 2.43 -10.24 -6.72
CA PHE A 105 3.03 -10.22 -8.06
C PHE A 105 1.96 -10.37 -9.16
N TRP A 106 0.95 -11.22 -8.95
CA TRP A 106 -0.17 -11.33 -9.89
C TRP A 106 -0.95 -10.02 -10.01
N PHE A 107 -1.24 -9.34 -8.90
CA PHE A 107 -1.87 -8.03 -8.91
C PHE A 107 -1.08 -7.03 -9.76
N LEU A 108 0.21 -6.90 -9.51
CA LEU A 108 1.08 -5.99 -10.25
C LEU A 108 1.13 -6.33 -11.74
N ALA A 109 1.24 -7.60 -12.08
CA ALA A 109 1.23 -8.07 -13.48
C ALA A 109 -0.11 -7.77 -14.19
N LYS A 110 -1.23 -7.98 -13.50
CA LYS A 110 -2.59 -7.71 -14.01
C LYS A 110 -2.76 -6.25 -14.43
N TYR A 111 -2.15 -5.32 -13.70
CA TYR A 111 -2.22 -3.88 -13.99
C TYR A 111 -1.00 -3.37 -14.78
N GLY A 112 -0.15 -4.27 -15.25
CA GLY A 112 0.99 -3.93 -16.11
C GLY A 112 2.06 -3.10 -15.42
N CYS A 113 2.32 -3.33 -14.13
CA CYS A 113 3.36 -2.65 -13.39
C CYS A 113 4.73 -2.98 -13.98
N THR A 114 5.53 -1.94 -14.29
CA THR A 114 6.88 -2.07 -14.83
C THR A 114 7.98 -1.69 -13.83
N ILE A 115 7.61 -1.26 -12.62
CA ILE A 115 8.57 -0.99 -11.55
C ILE A 115 9.17 -2.32 -11.10
N LYS A 116 10.50 -2.42 -11.22
CA LYS A 116 11.24 -3.68 -10.99
C LYS A 116 11.60 -3.93 -9.54
N ASN A 117 11.78 -2.85 -8.78
CA ASN A 117 12.18 -2.97 -7.37
C ASN A 117 10.94 -3.19 -6.52
N ILE A 118 10.84 -4.35 -5.92
CA ILE A 118 9.76 -4.72 -5.01
C ILE A 118 10.41 -5.27 -3.75
N LYS A 119 10.02 -4.73 -2.59
CA LYS A 119 10.52 -5.13 -1.29
C LYS A 119 9.38 -5.54 -0.39
N PHE A 120 9.44 -6.78 0.10
CA PHE A 120 8.58 -7.23 1.20
C PHE A 120 9.32 -7.01 2.52
N TYR A 121 8.69 -6.31 3.45
CA TYR A 121 9.28 -5.94 4.72
C TYR A 121 8.55 -6.60 5.89
N ASN A 122 9.24 -6.72 7.01
CA ASN A 122 8.61 -7.16 8.25
C ASN A 122 8.12 -5.93 9.02
N ILE A 123 6.84 -5.91 9.38
CA ILE A 123 6.23 -4.80 10.14
C ILE A 123 6.98 -4.46 11.44
N ARG A 124 7.67 -5.43 12.04
CA ARG A 124 8.49 -5.21 13.25
C ARG A 124 9.81 -4.47 12.98
N GLN A 125 10.13 -4.24 11.71
CA GLN A 125 11.39 -3.63 11.28
C GLN A 125 11.15 -2.41 10.37
N VAL A 126 10.04 -1.71 10.57
CA VAL A 126 9.65 -0.54 9.76
C VAL A 126 10.71 0.56 9.76
N ASN A 127 11.44 0.73 10.87
CA ASN A 127 12.52 1.72 10.96
C ASN A 127 13.60 1.50 9.89
N ASN A 128 13.86 0.25 9.49
CA ASN A 128 14.85 -0.05 8.45
C ASN A 128 14.44 0.49 7.08
N LEU A 129 13.15 0.78 6.86
CA LEU A 129 12.69 1.42 5.62
C LEU A 129 13.23 2.86 5.54
N TRP A 130 13.24 3.58 6.65
CA TRP A 130 13.74 4.95 6.70
C TRP A 130 15.27 5.06 6.51
N ASP A 131 16.01 4.00 6.77
CA ASP A 131 17.45 3.94 6.45
C ASP A 131 17.68 3.80 4.93
N GLU A 132 16.72 3.20 4.21
CA GLU A 132 16.85 2.92 2.78
C GLU A 132 16.22 3.98 1.88
N PHE A 133 15.14 4.63 2.33
CA PHE A 133 14.33 5.54 1.52
C PHE A 133 14.38 6.98 2.04
N ASP A 134 14.36 7.91 1.10
CA ASP A 134 14.31 9.34 1.37
C ASP A 134 12.87 9.84 1.50
N LEU A 135 11.97 9.21 0.75
CA LEU A 135 10.55 9.52 0.68
C LEU A 135 9.72 8.23 0.66
N ILE A 136 8.66 8.18 1.46
CA ILE A 136 7.70 7.05 1.47
C ILE A 136 6.27 7.56 1.27
N PHE A 137 5.56 6.94 0.34
CA PHE A 137 4.11 7.07 0.17
C PHE A 137 3.41 5.88 0.82
N THR A 138 2.64 6.10 1.88
CA THR A 138 2.04 5.01 2.64
C THR A 138 0.84 5.46 3.45
N ASN A 139 -0.09 4.50 3.70
CA ASN A 139 -1.15 4.61 4.69
C ASN A 139 -0.88 3.69 5.90
N ASP A 140 0.30 3.09 5.97
CA ASP A 140 0.69 2.19 7.05
C ASP A 140 1.08 3.01 8.29
N GLU A 141 0.25 2.96 9.32
CA GLU A 141 0.42 3.73 10.55
C GLU A 141 1.77 3.48 11.26
N PRO A 142 2.27 2.25 11.41
CA PRO A 142 3.61 1.99 11.90
C PRO A 142 4.72 2.72 11.14
N ILE A 143 4.65 2.82 9.81
CA ILE A 143 5.63 3.59 9.02
C ILE A 143 5.46 5.08 9.30
N ILE A 144 4.22 5.57 9.33
CA ILE A 144 3.91 6.98 9.60
C ILE A 144 4.47 7.39 10.96
N LYS A 145 4.16 6.64 12.02
CA LYS A 145 4.61 6.92 13.40
C LYS A 145 6.13 6.83 13.59
N SER A 146 6.81 6.06 12.77
CA SER A 146 8.27 5.90 12.85
C SER A 146 9.07 6.89 12.01
N LYS A 147 8.43 7.86 11.35
CA LYS A 147 9.07 8.81 10.44
C LYS A 147 10.12 9.67 11.14
N PRO A 148 11.39 9.66 10.69
CA PRO A 148 12.41 10.61 11.13
C PRO A 148 12.11 12.04 10.64
N VAL A 149 12.64 13.04 11.36
CA VAL A 149 12.38 14.47 11.05
C VAL A 149 12.94 14.89 9.69
N ASP A 150 14.06 14.30 9.28
CA ASP A 150 14.78 14.61 8.03
C ASP A 150 14.24 13.83 6.81
N LYS A 151 13.23 13.01 6.98
CA LYS A 151 12.63 12.19 5.91
C LYS A 151 11.28 12.75 5.46
N GLN A 152 10.90 12.46 4.22
CA GLN A 152 9.63 12.88 3.64
C GLN A 152 8.61 11.74 3.63
N LEU A 153 7.35 12.09 3.85
CA LEU A 153 6.23 11.15 3.84
C LEU A 153 5.02 11.81 3.18
N TYR A 154 4.30 11.04 2.38
CA TYR A 154 2.95 11.39 1.95
C TYR A 154 1.97 10.24 2.23
N THR A 155 0.75 10.58 2.59
CA THR A 155 -0.32 9.64 2.92
C THR A 155 -1.64 10.07 2.29
N LEU A 156 -2.56 9.12 2.15
CA LEU A 156 -3.96 9.40 1.82
C LEU A 156 -4.85 9.42 3.07
N ASN A 157 -4.31 9.03 4.22
CA ASN A 157 -5.04 9.06 5.48
C ASN A 157 -5.03 10.45 6.09
N VAL A 158 -6.20 10.95 6.42
CA VAL A 158 -6.34 12.15 7.25
C VAL A 158 -6.11 11.73 8.70
N SER A 159 -5.07 12.25 9.33
CA SER A 159 -4.74 12.04 10.73
C SER A 159 -4.38 13.37 11.37
N GLU A 160 -4.82 13.60 12.60
CA GLU A 160 -4.46 14.80 13.38
C GLU A 160 -2.95 14.87 13.68
N GLU A 161 -2.24 13.74 13.54
CA GLU A 161 -0.80 13.64 13.78
C GLU A 161 0.05 14.01 12.55
N ILE A 162 -0.59 14.27 11.39
CA ILE A 162 0.11 14.54 10.12
C ILE A 162 -0.28 15.92 9.62
N ASP A 163 0.73 16.74 9.31
CA ASP A 163 0.50 18.06 8.69
C ASP A 163 -0.24 17.90 7.37
N SER A 164 -1.23 18.76 7.15
CA SER A 164 -2.12 18.70 5.97
C SER A 164 -1.38 18.77 4.63
N GLU A 165 -0.19 19.36 4.58
CA GLU A 165 0.63 19.43 3.37
C GLU A 165 1.15 18.07 2.87
N TYR A 166 1.20 17.08 3.76
CA TYR A 166 1.61 15.70 3.44
C TYR A 166 0.43 14.76 3.18
N ILE A 167 -0.79 15.27 3.27
CA ILE A 167 -2.00 14.49 2.98
C ILE A 167 -2.41 14.73 1.54
N LEU A 168 -2.49 13.66 0.77
CA LEU A 168 -2.93 13.70 -0.62
C LEU A 168 -4.42 13.36 -0.71
N ASP A 169 -5.15 14.11 -1.52
CA ASP A 169 -6.58 13.86 -1.77
C ASP A 169 -6.82 12.52 -2.51
N SER A 170 -5.85 12.10 -3.29
CA SER A 170 -5.94 10.86 -4.06
C SER A 170 -4.56 10.39 -4.56
N PRO A 171 -4.38 9.08 -4.87
CA PRO A 171 -3.10 8.52 -5.31
C PRO A 171 -2.53 9.17 -6.57
N ASP A 172 -3.38 9.59 -7.50
CA ASP A 172 -2.94 10.24 -8.74
C ASP A 172 -2.24 11.59 -8.52
N LYS A 173 -2.43 12.23 -7.34
CA LYS A 173 -1.68 13.42 -6.96
C LYS A 173 -0.19 13.17 -6.80
N ILE A 174 0.23 11.93 -6.52
CA ILE A 174 1.64 11.56 -6.44
C ILE A 174 2.38 11.99 -7.71
N THR A 175 1.80 11.74 -8.89
CA THR A 175 2.45 12.04 -10.17
C THR A 175 2.53 13.54 -10.50
N SER A 176 1.81 14.38 -9.77
CA SER A 176 1.75 15.83 -9.98
C SER A 176 2.52 16.64 -8.93
N LEU A 177 3.16 15.99 -7.95
CA LEU A 177 3.93 16.66 -6.92
C LEU A 177 5.10 17.48 -7.51
N GLU A 178 5.40 18.61 -6.88
CA GLU A 178 6.47 19.50 -7.33
C GLU A 178 7.85 18.86 -7.34
N ILE A 179 8.08 17.91 -6.42
CA ILE A 179 9.33 17.14 -6.37
C ILE A 179 9.64 16.43 -7.69
N PHE A 180 8.62 16.12 -8.51
CA PHE A 180 8.78 15.48 -9.81
C PHE A 180 8.79 16.47 -10.99
N LYS A 181 8.57 17.77 -10.76
CA LYS A 181 8.47 18.78 -11.82
C LYS A 181 9.80 19.50 -12.12
N ASN A 182 10.78 19.43 -11.22
CA ASN A 182 11.95 20.35 -11.24
C ASN A 182 13.16 19.87 -12.07
N GLU A 183 12.99 18.98 -13.05
CA GLU A 183 14.13 18.54 -13.87
C GLU A 183 13.87 18.52 -15.38
N THR A 184 13.07 19.47 -15.88
CA THR A 184 12.95 19.71 -17.32
C THR A 184 13.57 21.09 -17.66
N THR A 185 14.89 21.18 -17.49
CA THR A 185 15.70 22.26 -18.10
C THR A 185 16.94 21.69 -18.76
#